data_0f965a6d50946cddd0740ffd6d039c5d
#
_entry.id   0f965a6d50946cddd0740ffd6d039c5d
#
_cell.length_a   1.000
_cell.length_b   1.000
_cell.length_c   1.000
_cell.angle_alpha   90.00
_cell.angle_beta   90.00
_cell.angle_gamma   90.00
#
_symmetry.space_group_name_H-M   'P 1'
#
loop_
_entity.id
_entity.type
_entity.pdbx_description
1 polymer ?
#
loop_
_entity_poly.entity_id
_entity_poly.type
_entity_poly.pdbx_seq_one_letter_code
_entity_poly.pdbx_strand_id
1 'polypeptide(L)'
;MASYFVPTVVQTTISNPDMTPLERLVLAHIFEAEPDGDGLYFFAEESPAECIEVDAAELRAAHRDSAGVDCVLDSIAAERLAETADADTHIELDLSMTSWATIFQDIVRRSPTLGEIVVTSAFTCSRMRPDGFGGMATLITADAIRSCATDEMITQFRDEAAAQSCAPAFRRSRSAHDDRRGHRL
;
A
#
# COMPACT_ATOMS: atom_id res chain seq x y z
N MET A 1 17.11 1.29 -23.26
CA MET A 1 15.85 1.73 -22.68
C MET A 1 16.05 1.76 -21.16
N ALA A 2 15.40 2.62 -20.39
CA ALA A 2 15.41 2.56 -18.92
C ALA A 2 14.22 1.70 -18.49
N SER A 3 14.44 0.79 -17.55
CA SER A 3 13.37 0.00 -16.94
C SER A 3 13.08 0.57 -15.54
N TYR A 4 11.82 0.64 -15.20
CA TYR A 4 11.34 1.10 -13.89
C TYR A 4 10.74 -0.09 -13.15
N PHE A 5 11.01 -0.15 -11.86
CA PHE A 5 10.55 -1.22 -10.98
C PHE A 5 9.97 -0.62 -9.70
N VAL A 6 9.03 -1.33 -9.09
CA VAL A 6 8.37 -0.95 -7.85
C VAL A 6 8.43 -2.11 -6.85
N PRO A 7 9.65 -2.52 -6.41
CA PRO A 7 9.75 -3.54 -5.39
C PRO A 7 8.93 -3.14 -4.17
N THR A 8 8.12 -4.09 -3.71
CA THR A 8 7.09 -3.84 -2.70
C THR A 8 7.13 -4.90 -1.62
N VAL A 9 6.99 -4.48 -0.37
CA VAL A 9 6.99 -5.36 0.81
C VAL A 9 5.73 -5.09 1.64
N VAL A 10 4.99 -6.14 1.93
CA VAL A 10 3.91 -6.13 2.91
C VAL A 10 4.53 -6.44 4.28
N GLN A 11 4.65 -5.44 5.15
CA GLN A 11 5.37 -5.55 6.42
C GLN A 11 4.65 -6.42 7.47
N THR A 12 3.39 -6.71 7.23
CA THR A 12 2.54 -7.48 8.14
C THR A 12 2.38 -8.90 7.59
N THR A 13 2.74 -9.92 8.36
CA THR A 13 2.37 -11.30 8.07
C THR A 13 0.86 -11.47 8.23
N ILE A 14 0.20 -12.04 7.22
CA ILE A 14 -1.23 -12.24 7.21
C ILE A 14 -1.54 -13.69 7.53
N SER A 15 -2.28 -13.90 8.63
CA SER A 15 -2.65 -15.23 9.07
C SER A 15 -3.55 -15.95 8.05
N ASN A 16 -3.32 -17.23 7.79
CA ASN A 16 -4.11 -17.99 6.82
C ASN A 16 -5.62 -17.97 7.09
N PRO A 17 -6.11 -18.03 8.34
CA PRO A 17 -7.54 -17.91 8.64
C PRO A 17 -8.18 -16.56 8.29
N ASP A 18 -7.39 -15.47 8.19
CA ASP A 18 -7.90 -14.14 7.86
C ASP A 18 -8.18 -13.98 6.35
N MET A 19 -7.56 -14.82 5.53
CA MET A 19 -7.72 -14.80 4.07
C MET A 19 -8.73 -15.85 3.62
N THR A 20 -9.57 -15.49 2.66
CA THR A 20 -10.32 -16.50 1.90
C THR A 20 -9.40 -17.29 0.98
N PRO A 21 -9.78 -18.52 0.56
CA PRO A 21 -9.02 -19.26 -0.46
C PRO A 21 -8.78 -18.46 -1.74
N LEU A 22 -9.77 -17.66 -2.18
CA LEU A 22 -9.67 -16.82 -3.36
C LEU A 22 -8.65 -15.67 -3.19
N GLU A 23 -8.69 -14.97 -2.07
CA GLU A 23 -7.73 -13.90 -1.77
C GLU A 23 -6.30 -14.45 -1.67
N ARG A 24 -6.12 -15.57 -1.00
CA ARG A 24 -4.82 -16.21 -0.88
C ARG A 24 -4.27 -16.63 -2.25
N LEU A 25 -5.11 -17.21 -3.11
CA LEU A 25 -4.71 -17.61 -4.47
C LEU A 25 -4.30 -16.40 -5.29
N VAL A 26 -5.13 -15.37 -5.34
CA VAL A 26 -4.88 -14.16 -6.16
C VAL A 26 -3.69 -13.37 -5.64
N LEU A 27 -3.57 -13.18 -4.32
CA LEU A 27 -2.43 -12.47 -3.75
C LEU A 27 -1.10 -13.20 -3.99
N ALA A 28 -1.09 -14.55 -3.99
CA ALA A 28 0.11 -15.33 -4.30
C ALA A 28 0.53 -15.28 -5.79
N HIS A 29 -0.34 -14.75 -6.68
CA HIS A 29 0.02 -14.47 -8.08
C HIS A 29 0.36 -12.98 -8.30
N ILE A 30 -0.17 -12.07 -7.47
CA ILE A 30 0.19 -10.65 -7.51
C ILE A 30 1.59 -10.43 -6.90
N PHE A 31 1.88 -11.15 -5.82
CA PHE A 31 3.11 -11.09 -5.03
C PHE A 31 3.77 -12.46 -4.97
N GLU A 32 5.04 -12.46 -4.61
CA GLU A 32 5.68 -13.64 -4.05
C GLU A 32 5.16 -13.85 -2.63
N ALA A 33 4.88 -15.10 -2.28
CA ALA A 33 4.30 -15.46 -0.98
C ALA A 33 5.18 -16.50 -0.27
N GLU A 34 5.70 -16.14 0.88
CA GLU A 34 6.50 -17.05 1.71
C GLU A 34 5.76 -17.41 3.00
N PRO A 35 5.79 -18.67 3.44
CA PRO A 35 5.25 -19.07 4.73
C PRO A 35 5.99 -18.38 5.88
N ASP A 36 5.23 -17.76 6.78
CA ASP A 36 5.74 -17.17 8.01
C ASP A 36 4.80 -17.51 9.18
N GLY A 37 5.23 -18.45 10.03
CA GLY A 37 4.42 -19.00 11.10
C GLY A 37 3.17 -19.70 10.59
N ASP A 38 1.99 -19.25 10.99
CA ASP A 38 0.67 -19.73 10.54
C ASP A 38 0.07 -18.87 9.41
N GLY A 39 0.86 -17.96 8.87
CA GLY A 39 0.46 -17.00 7.85
C GLY A 39 1.36 -16.99 6.61
N LEU A 40 1.19 -15.94 5.81
CA LEU A 40 1.98 -15.64 4.63
C LEU A 40 2.58 -14.24 4.73
N TYR A 41 3.84 -14.14 4.34
CA TYR A 41 4.55 -12.91 4.07
C TYR A 41 4.53 -12.66 2.56
N PHE A 42 4.15 -11.44 2.14
CA PHE A 42 4.00 -11.06 0.75
C PHE A 42 5.02 -9.98 0.36
N PHE A 43 5.65 -10.15 -0.79
CA PHE A 43 6.55 -9.16 -1.37
C PHE A 43 6.57 -9.26 -2.90
N ALA A 44 7.09 -8.25 -3.57
CA ALA A 44 7.38 -8.28 -5.01
C ALA A 44 8.79 -7.73 -5.23
N GLU A 45 9.68 -8.51 -5.82
CA GLU A 45 11.06 -8.08 -6.07
C GLU A 45 11.14 -7.01 -7.17
N GLU A 46 10.30 -7.10 -8.19
CA GLU A 46 10.25 -6.12 -9.28
C GLU A 46 9.06 -5.17 -9.15
N SER A 47 7.85 -5.69 -9.21
CA SER A 47 6.59 -4.95 -9.06
C SER A 47 5.44 -5.93 -8.81
N PRO A 48 4.42 -5.58 -8.01
CA PRO A 48 3.19 -6.36 -7.94
C PRO A 48 2.57 -6.52 -9.34
N ALA A 49 2.08 -7.73 -9.66
CA ALA A 49 1.47 -7.99 -10.94
C ALA A 49 0.07 -7.37 -11.05
N GLU A 50 -0.23 -6.73 -12.17
CA GLU A 50 -1.56 -6.18 -12.48
C GLU A 50 -2.40 -7.15 -13.34
N CYS A 51 -1.75 -8.01 -14.12
CA CYS A 51 -2.35 -9.12 -14.86
C CYS A 51 -1.75 -10.41 -14.37
N ILE A 52 -2.59 -11.36 -14.00
CA ILE A 52 -2.16 -12.67 -13.50
C ILE A 52 -2.80 -13.79 -14.31
N GLU A 53 -2.09 -14.90 -14.52
CA GLU A 53 -2.61 -16.10 -15.12
C GLU A 53 -2.75 -17.17 -14.04
N VAL A 54 -3.95 -17.72 -13.88
CA VAL A 54 -4.31 -18.67 -12.83
C VAL A 54 -4.84 -19.96 -13.47
N ASP A 55 -4.54 -21.12 -12.89
CA ASP A 55 -5.18 -22.37 -13.29
C ASP A 55 -6.71 -22.29 -13.09
N ALA A 56 -7.45 -22.66 -14.14
CA ALA A 56 -8.90 -22.50 -14.15
C ALA A 56 -9.61 -23.39 -13.10
N ALA A 57 -9.06 -24.57 -12.81
CA ALA A 57 -9.63 -25.46 -11.81
C ALA A 57 -9.35 -24.94 -10.40
N GLU A 58 -8.15 -24.39 -10.16
CA GLU A 58 -7.81 -23.75 -8.88
C GLU A 58 -8.67 -22.52 -8.63
N LEU A 59 -8.86 -21.66 -9.63
CA LEU A 59 -9.71 -20.49 -9.51
C LEU A 59 -11.16 -20.85 -9.20
N ARG A 60 -11.72 -21.85 -9.92
CA ARG A 60 -13.08 -22.34 -9.66
C ARG A 60 -13.23 -22.93 -8.26
N ALA A 61 -12.23 -23.65 -7.78
CA ALA A 61 -12.23 -24.22 -6.42
C ALA A 61 -12.13 -23.10 -5.38
N ALA A 62 -11.18 -22.18 -5.51
CA ALA A 62 -10.99 -21.09 -4.58
C ALA A 62 -12.22 -20.16 -4.51
N HIS A 63 -12.82 -19.81 -5.66
CA HIS A 63 -14.04 -19.01 -5.72
C HIS A 63 -15.21 -19.71 -5.00
N ARG A 64 -15.44 -21.01 -5.28
CA ARG A 64 -16.49 -21.80 -4.60
C ARG A 64 -16.27 -21.88 -3.09
N ASP A 65 -15.03 -22.13 -2.67
CA ASP A 65 -14.68 -22.31 -1.27
C ASP A 65 -14.65 -20.97 -0.48
N SER A 66 -14.70 -19.85 -1.20
CA SER A 66 -14.85 -18.49 -0.67
C SER A 66 -16.29 -17.98 -0.69
N ALA A 67 -17.25 -18.78 -1.17
CA ALA A 67 -18.64 -18.37 -1.35
C ALA A 67 -19.26 -17.84 -0.06
N GLY A 68 -19.97 -16.72 -0.16
CA GLY A 68 -20.65 -16.05 0.97
C GLY A 68 -19.77 -15.10 1.77
N VAL A 69 -18.53 -14.90 1.37
CA VAL A 69 -17.66 -13.86 1.91
C VAL A 69 -17.66 -12.68 0.95
N ASP A 70 -18.09 -11.52 1.43
CA ASP A 70 -18.07 -10.29 0.63
C ASP A 70 -16.63 -9.79 0.47
N CYS A 71 -16.13 -9.85 -0.75
CA CYS A 71 -14.82 -9.30 -1.13
C CYS A 71 -14.81 -8.86 -2.60
N VAL A 72 -13.96 -7.91 -2.93
CA VAL A 72 -13.85 -7.36 -4.29
C VAL A 72 -13.53 -8.43 -5.34
N LEU A 73 -12.79 -9.47 -4.97
CA LEU A 73 -12.39 -10.54 -5.88
C LEU A 73 -13.55 -11.46 -6.28
N ASP A 74 -14.61 -11.56 -5.45
CA ASP A 74 -15.74 -12.46 -5.76
C ASP A 74 -16.42 -12.09 -7.07
N SER A 75 -16.71 -10.80 -7.28
CA SER A 75 -17.32 -10.31 -8.51
C SER A 75 -16.41 -10.47 -9.74
N ILE A 76 -15.12 -10.19 -9.58
CA ILE A 76 -14.12 -10.31 -10.66
C ILE A 76 -13.96 -11.76 -11.09
N ALA A 77 -13.81 -12.68 -10.13
CA ALA A 77 -13.70 -14.09 -10.40
C ALA A 77 -14.97 -14.67 -11.03
N ALA A 78 -16.16 -14.28 -10.53
CA ALA A 78 -17.44 -14.72 -11.07
C ALA A 78 -17.63 -14.29 -12.53
N GLU A 79 -17.33 -13.03 -12.87
CA GLU A 79 -17.42 -12.50 -14.21
C GLU A 79 -16.49 -13.25 -15.17
N ARG A 80 -15.22 -13.39 -14.80
CA ARG A 80 -14.24 -14.11 -15.65
C ARG A 80 -14.56 -15.59 -15.82
N LEU A 81 -14.99 -16.25 -14.75
CA LEU A 81 -15.41 -17.66 -14.81
C LEU A 81 -16.65 -17.86 -15.69
N ALA A 82 -17.57 -16.89 -15.76
CA ALA A 82 -18.73 -16.95 -16.63
C ALA A 82 -18.38 -16.81 -18.12
N GLU A 83 -17.31 -16.08 -18.44
CA GLU A 83 -16.80 -15.88 -19.79
C GLU A 83 -15.89 -17.02 -20.29
N THR A 84 -15.36 -17.84 -19.37
CA THR A 84 -14.36 -18.85 -19.63
C THR A 84 -15.02 -20.18 -20.02
N ALA A 85 -14.55 -20.79 -21.12
CA ALA A 85 -15.05 -22.10 -21.52
C ALA A 85 -14.56 -23.21 -20.56
N ASP A 86 -15.35 -24.30 -20.45
CA ASP A 86 -14.97 -25.44 -19.60
C ASP A 86 -13.65 -26.12 -20.00
N ALA A 87 -13.25 -25.94 -21.26
CA ALA A 87 -12.03 -26.51 -21.81
C ALA A 87 -10.77 -25.68 -21.52
N ASP A 88 -10.92 -24.44 -21.07
CA ASP A 88 -9.79 -23.58 -20.78
C ASP A 88 -9.10 -24.03 -19.50
N THR A 89 -7.77 -24.17 -19.58
CA THR A 89 -6.93 -24.61 -18.47
C THR A 89 -6.39 -23.47 -17.64
N HIS A 90 -6.29 -22.27 -18.23
CA HIS A 90 -5.79 -21.07 -17.55
C HIS A 90 -6.73 -19.89 -17.83
N ILE A 91 -6.81 -19.00 -16.85
CA ILE A 91 -7.66 -17.81 -16.89
C ILE A 91 -6.77 -16.61 -16.57
N GLU A 92 -6.80 -15.60 -17.45
CA GLU A 92 -6.17 -14.32 -17.20
C GLU A 92 -7.12 -13.43 -16.39
N LEU A 93 -6.65 -12.92 -15.26
CA LEU A 93 -7.34 -11.90 -14.46
C LEU A 93 -6.63 -10.57 -14.63
N ASP A 94 -7.31 -9.61 -15.22
CA ASP A 94 -6.88 -8.22 -15.28
C ASP A 94 -7.32 -7.50 -14.00
N LEU A 95 -6.35 -7.15 -13.17
CA LEU A 95 -6.54 -6.46 -11.89
C LEU A 95 -6.14 -4.98 -11.96
N SER A 96 -5.85 -4.45 -13.17
CA SER A 96 -5.39 -3.06 -13.37
C SER A 96 -6.38 -2.03 -12.81
N MET A 97 -7.68 -2.35 -12.80
CA MET A 97 -8.74 -1.51 -12.24
C MET A 97 -9.01 -1.79 -10.75
N THR A 98 -8.39 -2.82 -10.18
CA THR A 98 -8.59 -3.23 -8.79
C THR A 98 -7.25 -3.23 -8.07
N SER A 99 -7.07 -2.25 -7.20
CA SER A 99 -5.82 -2.19 -6.42
C SER A 99 -5.70 -3.39 -5.47
N TRP A 100 -4.52 -4.01 -5.42
CA TRP A 100 -4.18 -5.00 -4.41
C TRP A 100 -4.43 -4.48 -2.98
N ALA A 101 -4.32 -3.17 -2.76
CA ALA A 101 -4.62 -2.55 -1.47
C ALA A 101 -6.09 -2.72 -1.06
N THR A 102 -7.02 -2.78 -2.02
CA THR A 102 -8.44 -3.05 -1.75
C THR A 102 -8.66 -4.49 -1.30
N ILE A 103 -7.92 -5.45 -1.88
CA ILE A 103 -7.96 -6.85 -1.44
C ILE A 103 -7.50 -6.96 0.01
N PHE A 104 -6.37 -6.34 0.36
CA PHE A 104 -5.89 -6.29 1.74
C PHE A 104 -6.88 -5.57 2.68
N GLN A 105 -7.55 -4.52 2.20
CA GLN A 105 -8.56 -3.84 3.00
C GLN A 105 -9.75 -4.74 3.34
N ASP A 106 -10.20 -5.57 2.41
CA ASP A 106 -11.27 -6.55 2.67
C ASP A 106 -10.85 -7.58 3.72
N ILE A 107 -9.58 -8.01 3.70
CA ILE A 107 -9.02 -8.88 4.74
C ILE A 107 -9.04 -8.16 6.11
N VAL A 108 -8.55 -6.92 6.19
CA VAL A 108 -8.55 -6.14 7.45
C VAL A 108 -9.96 -5.93 7.98
N ARG A 109 -10.93 -5.66 7.11
CA ARG A 109 -12.33 -5.45 7.52
C ARG A 109 -12.96 -6.67 8.19
N ARG A 110 -12.56 -7.86 7.78
CA ARG A 110 -13.12 -9.12 8.28
C ARG A 110 -12.32 -9.73 9.42
N SER A 111 -11.03 -9.45 9.48
CA SER A 111 -10.16 -10.05 10.49
C SER A 111 -10.47 -9.53 11.89
N PRO A 112 -10.64 -10.39 12.88
CA PRO A 112 -10.79 -9.99 14.27
C PRO A 112 -9.45 -9.62 14.95
N THR A 113 -8.32 -9.97 14.33
CA THR A 113 -6.98 -9.85 14.92
C THR A 113 -6.09 -8.85 14.19
N LEU A 114 -6.38 -8.59 12.92
CA LEU A 114 -5.58 -7.72 12.05
C LEU A 114 -6.23 -6.33 11.98
N GLY A 115 -5.66 -5.34 12.68
CA GLY A 115 -6.18 -3.98 12.70
C GLY A 115 -5.74 -3.12 11.52
N GLU A 116 -4.57 -3.42 10.95
CA GLU A 116 -3.98 -2.66 9.84
C GLU A 116 -2.94 -3.49 9.08
N ILE A 117 -2.68 -3.10 7.84
CA ILE A 117 -1.57 -3.61 7.03
C ILE A 117 -0.72 -2.42 6.58
N VAL A 118 0.59 -2.53 6.75
CA VAL A 118 1.57 -1.55 6.26
C VAL A 118 2.28 -2.12 5.05
N VAL A 119 2.31 -1.36 3.96
CA VAL A 119 3.03 -1.72 2.74
C VAL A 119 4.02 -0.62 2.40
N THR A 120 5.24 -1.00 2.06
CA THR A 120 6.26 -0.09 1.56
C THR A 120 6.70 -0.48 0.17
N SER A 121 6.76 0.50 -0.72
CA SER A 121 7.24 0.33 -2.08
C SER A 121 8.43 1.26 -2.32
N ALA A 122 9.43 0.77 -3.04
CA ALA A 122 10.52 1.58 -3.54
C ALA A 122 10.32 1.84 -5.04
N PHE A 123 10.54 3.04 -5.49
CA PHE A 123 10.62 3.36 -6.92
C PHE A 123 12.07 3.30 -7.34
N THR A 124 12.39 2.46 -8.31
CA THR A 124 13.75 2.26 -8.78
C THR A 124 13.81 2.28 -10.30
N CYS A 125 14.97 2.67 -10.83
CA CYS A 125 15.23 2.70 -12.26
C CYS A 125 16.57 2.04 -12.55
N SER A 126 16.64 1.25 -13.62
CA SER A 126 17.89 0.63 -14.09
C SER A 126 18.97 1.63 -14.48
N ARG A 127 18.66 2.94 -14.49
CA ARG A 127 19.60 4.05 -14.72
C ARG A 127 19.43 5.09 -13.63
N MET A 128 20.51 5.77 -13.24
CA MET A 128 20.52 6.84 -12.24
C MET A 128 19.91 8.12 -12.82
N ARG A 129 18.58 8.15 -12.92
CA ARG A 129 17.82 9.30 -13.40
C ARG A 129 17.19 10.03 -12.20
N PRO A 130 17.08 11.36 -12.21
CA PRO A 130 16.50 12.12 -11.10
C PRO A 130 15.03 11.77 -10.80
N ASP A 131 14.28 11.33 -11.82
CA ASP A 131 12.87 10.93 -11.78
C ASP A 131 12.65 9.42 -11.54
N GLY A 132 13.74 8.67 -11.36
CA GLY A 132 13.71 7.21 -11.29
C GLY A 132 13.80 6.62 -9.88
N PHE A 133 13.80 7.46 -8.84
CA PHE A 133 13.99 6.98 -7.46
C PHE A 133 13.03 7.67 -6.50
N GLY A 134 12.53 6.89 -5.58
CA GLY A 134 11.61 7.35 -4.55
C GLY A 134 11.06 6.18 -3.75
N GLY A 135 9.95 6.41 -3.09
CA GLY A 135 9.23 5.37 -2.37
C GLY A 135 7.85 5.83 -1.98
N MET A 136 7.05 4.89 -1.54
CA MET A 136 5.70 5.10 -1.05
C MET A 136 5.47 4.23 0.19
N ALA A 137 4.84 4.79 1.20
CA ALA A 137 4.28 4.05 2.31
C ALA A 137 2.76 4.05 2.19
N THR A 138 2.14 2.89 2.36
CA THR A 138 0.69 2.72 2.35
C THR A 138 0.25 2.08 3.65
N LEU A 139 -0.69 2.72 4.34
CA LEU A 139 -1.39 2.21 5.51
C LEU A 139 -2.81 1.82 5.10
N ILE A 140 -3.16 0.57 5.33
CA ILE A 140 -4.46 -0.01 5.01
C ILE A 140 -5.15 -0.36 6.33
N THR A 141 -6.28 0.27 6.58
CA THR A 141 -7.17 -0.02 7.72
C THR A 141 -8.55 -0.43 7.21
N ALA A 142 -9.42 -0.90 8.08
CA ALA A 142 -10.79 -1.25 7.72
C ALA A 142 -11.55 -0.09 7.02
N ASP A 143 -11.28 1.16 7.45
CA ASP A 143 -12.04 2.34 7.00
C ASP A 143 -11.36 3.11 5.87
N ALA A 144 -10.03 3.00 5.72
CA ALA A 144 -9.27 3.83 4.79
C ALA A 144 -7.99 3.16 4.28
N ILE A 145 -7.64 3.50 3.04
CA ILE A 145 -6.32 3.30 2.45
C ILE A 145 -5.67 4.67 2.34
N ARG A 146 -4.49 4.83 2.93
CA ARG A 146 -3.72 6.09 2.89
C ARG A 146 -2.32 5.82 2.41
N SER A 147 -1.91 6.56 1.39
CA SER A 147 -0.55 6.48 0.85
C SER A 147 0.12 7.84 0.89
N CYS A 148 1.44 7.83 1.04
CA CYS A 148 2.27 9.01 0.93
C CYS A 148 3.55 8.65 0.17
N ALA A 149 3.79 9.35 -0.93
CA ALA A 149 5.01 9.19 -1.71
C ALA A 149 6.08 10.22 -1.31
N THR A 150 7.33 9.94 -1.61
CA THR A 150 8.47 10.81 -1.23
C THR A 150 8.43 12.19 -1.88
N ASP A 151 7.87 12.33 -3.08
CA ASP A 151 7.69 13.61 -3.77
C ASP A 151 6.59 14.47 -3.12
N GLU A 152 5.52 13.84 -2.61
CA GLU A 152 4.50 14.51 -1.82
C GLU A 152 5.07 15.04 -0.50
N MET A 153 5.88 14.22 0.20
CA MET A 153 6.58 14.67 1.42
C MET A 153 7.50 15.85 1.15
N ILE A 154 8.26 15.82 0.05
CA ILE A 154 9.14 16.94 -0.34
C ILE A 154 8.32 18.20 -0.65
N THR A 155 7.17 18.06 -1.29
CA THR A 155 6.26 19.18 -1.57
C THR A 155 5.74 19.78 -0.27
N GLN A 156 5.29 18.95 0.67
CA GLN A 156 4.86 19.40 2.00
C GLN A 156 5.98 20.16 2.74
N PHE A 157 7.21 19.64 2.74
CA PHE A 157 8.35 20.31 3.38
C PHE A 157 8.66 21.68 2.76
N ARG A 158 8.49 21.82 1.43
CA ARG A 158 8.64 23.12 0.75
C ARG A 158 7.56 24.12 1.17
N ASP A 159 6.33 23.68 1.29
CA ASP A 159 5.22 24.52 1.70
C ASP A 159 5.36 24.96 3.17
N GLU A 160 5.78 24.08 4.06
CA GLU A 160 6.09 24.40 5.46
C GLU A 160 7.23 25.42 5.58
N ALA A 161 8.31 25.25 4.80
CA ALA A 161 9.43 26.18 4.79
C ALA A 161 9.02 27.58 4.26
N ALA A 162 8.17 27.61 3.24
CA ALA A 162 7.63 28.88 2.71
C ALA A 162 6.74 29.59 3.75
N ALA A 163 5.88 28.85 4.45
CA ALA A 163 5.03 29.40 5.50
C ALA A 163 5.83 29.97 6.67
N GLN A 164 6.92 29.31 7.09
CA GLN A 164 7.83 29.81 8.14
C GLN A 164 8.55 31.08 7.72
N SER A 165 8.92 31.21 6.44
CA SER A 165 9.59 32.38 5.90
C SER A 165 8.67 33.61 5.82
N CYS A 166 7.35 33.40 5.71
CA CYS A 166 6.34 34.46 5.68
C CYS A 166 5.86 34.90 7.06
N ALA A 167 6.22 34.19 8.14
CA ALA A 167 5.84 34.59 9.48
C ALA A 167 6.55 35.91 9.87
N PRO A 168 5.81 36.99 10.27
CA PRO A 168 6.44 38.25 10.63
C PRO A 168 7.35 38.03 11.84
N ALA A 169 8.60 38.50 11.74
CA ALA A 169 9.55 38.47 12.84
C ALA A 169 8.93 39.19 14.06
N PHE A 170 8.50 38.41 15.04
CA PHE A 170 7.99 38.96 16.31
C PHE A 170 9.15 39.69 16.95
N ARG A 171 9.12 41.06 16.85
CA ARG A 171 10.09 41.95 17.47
C ARG A 171 10.17 41.59 18.96
N ARG A 172 11.27 40.98 19.36
CA ARG A 172 11.66 40.94 20.76
C ARG A 172 11.86 42.38 21.21
N SER A 173 10.85 42.96 21.83
CA SER A 173 11.01 44.22 22.55
C SER A 173 12.01 44.00 23.67
N ARG A 174 13.23 44.50 23.45
CA ARG A 174 14.17 44.67 24.56
C ARG A 174 13.54 45.64 25.54
N SER A 175 13.09 45.14 26.64
CA SER A 175 12.82 45.93 27.86
C SER A 175 14.13 46.61 28.25
N ALA A 176 14.23 47.92 28.00
CA ALA A 176 15.30 48.74 28.50
C ALA A 176 15.06 48.86 30.02
N HIS A 177 15.90 48.19 30.76
CA HIS A 177 15.97 48.36 32.22
C HIS A 177 16.64 49.71 32.47
N ASP A 178 15.85 50.73 32.84
CA ASP A 178 16.28 52.06 33.23
C ASP A 178 16.80 51.99 34.68
N ASP A 179 18.13 51.89 34.80
CA ASP A 179 18.87 51.92 36.05
C ASP A 179 19.12 53.39 36.41
N ARG A 180 18.16 54.04 37.09
CA ARG A 180 18.40 55.34 37.75
C ARG A 180 18.85 55.12 39.17
N ARG A 181 20.18 55.08 39.36
CA ARG A 181 20.78 55.40 40.63
C ARG A 181 20.48 56.86 41.02
N GLY A 182 19.70 57.06 42.05
CA GLY A 182 19.58 58.33 42.78
C GLY A 182 20.42 58.29 44.05
N HIS A 183 21.56 58.97 44.03
CA HIS A 183 22.28 59.37 45.24
C HIS A 183 21.44 60.36 46.04
N ARG A 184 21.35 60.21 47.38
CA ARG A 184 21.69 61.21 48.39
C ARG A 184 21.36 60.75 49.84
N LEU A 185 22.36 60.91 50.62
CA LEU A 185 22.67 61.25 52.01
C LEU A 185 22.52 60.13 52.99
#